data_631867073c499968e61784bbbe42f2e8
#
_entry.id   631867073c499968e61784bbbe42f2e8
#
_cell.length_a   1.000
_cell.length_b   1.000
_cell.length_c   1.000
_cell.angle_alpha   90.00
_cell.angle_beta   90.00
_cell.angle_gamma   90.00
#
_symmetry.space_group_name_H-M   'P 1'
#
loop_
_entity.id
_entity.type
_entity.pdbx_description
1 polymer ?
#
loop_
_entity_poly.entity_id
_entity_poly.type
_entity_poly.pdbx_seq_one_letter_code
_entity_poly.pdbx_strand_id
1 'polypeptide(L)'
;MKTIRLILAVVAVMIAAVSYGQKKSAPKKALVLYYSQTSNTKTVAQEIAKRLGADIEEIVPVKPYDGDFQATISRSNEDRQKGITPEIKPVAADVKKYDVIFIGYPIWFGTYAPPIITYLNQVDLSGKKVVPFCTFGSGGLDTSTKDLAQKQPKAEILPGYGVRAARMAAVPKEVDQFLKAGGFLKGDYTKLKDFPEPHAVSADESAIFDKAVGDYPMIRAKAKTVAQRAVPGGTEYLFTAADQPRPGGPQGASEIKVYVIALDGQAPEFTQVLR
;
A
#
# COMPACT_ATOMS: atom_id res chain seq x y z
N MET A 1 -30.78 -17.55 -25.18
CA MET A 1 -30.41 -16.31 -24.47
C MET A 1 -29.35 -16.67 -23.45
N LYS A 2 -28.07 -16.34 -23.73
CA LYS A 2 -26.91 -16.69 -22.89
C LYS A 2 -26.67 -15.51 -21.94
N THR A 3 -26.91 -15.71 -20.66
CA THR A 3 -26.62 -14.74 -19.60
C THR A 3 -25.12 -14.68 -19.39
N ILE A 4 -24.49 -13.57 -19.75
CA ILE A 4 -23.11 -13.23 -19.44
C ILE A 4 -23.06 -12.82 -17.96
N ARG A 5 -22.51 -13.69 -17.12
CA ARG A 5 -22.18 -13.34 -15.73
C ARG A 5 -20.90 -12.53 -15.74
N LEU A 6 -21.04 -11.23 -15.47
CA LEU A 6 -19.93 -10.32 -15.22
C LEU A 6 -19.30 -10.72 -13.87
N ILE A 7 -18.10 -11.27 -13.90
CA ILE A 7 -17.31 -11.54 -12.69
C ILE A 7 -16.63 -10.22 -12.32
N LEU A 8 -17.20 -9.50 -11.33
CA LEU A 8 -16.51 -8.41 -10.65
C LEU A 8 -15.42 -9.05 -9.79
N ALA A 9 -14.17 -8.93 -10.21
CA ALA A 9 -13.02 -9.27 -9.38
C ALA A 9 -12.86 -8.24 -8.26
N VAL A 10 -13.46 -8.52 -7.12
CA VAL A 10 -13.14 -7.84 -5.86
C VAL A 10 -11.81 -8.40 -5.41
N VAL A 11 -10.74 -7.58 -5.49
CA VAL A 11 -9.45 -7.91 -4.89
C VAL A 11 -9.57 -7.66 -3.39
N ALA A 12 -10.28 -8.54 -2.69
CA ALA A 12 -10.05 -8.77 -1.28
C ALA A 12 -8.65 -9.38 -1.14
N VAL A 13 -7.91 -9.00 -0.13
CA VAL A 13 -6.67 -9.68 0.26
C VAL A 13 -7.05 -11.13 0.60
N MET A 14 -7.16 -11.98 -0.43
CA MET A 14 -7.38 -13.41 -0.24
C MET A 14 -6.04 -14.07 0.08
N ILE A 15 -5.78 -14.27 1.34
CA ILE A 15 -4.83 -15.29 1.78
C ILE A 15 -5.53 -16.64 1.57
N ALA A 16 -5.42 -17.19 0.37
CA ALA A 16 -5.75 -18.59 0.15
C ALA A 16 -4.74 -19.42 0.95
N ALA A 17 -5.16 -20.00 2.07
CA ALA A 17 -4.39 -20.98 2.80
C ALA A 17 -4.30 -22.27 1.98
N VAL A 18 -3.29 -22.37 1.14
CA VAL A 18 -2.87 -23.63 0.55
C VAL A 18 -2.02 -24.35 1.60
N SER A 19 -2.62 -25.31 2.27
CA SER A 19 -1.90 -26.24 3.15
C SER A 19 -1.01 -27.15 2.33
N TYR A 20 0.22 -26.71 2.06
CA TYR A 20 1.29 -27.60 1.63
C TYR A 20 2.10 -28.03 2.85
N GLY A 21 2.30 -29.34 3.01
CA GLY A 21 3.15 -29.91 4.05
C GLY A 21 4.52 -29.28 4.03
N GLN A 22 4.82 -28.41 4.99
CA GLN A 22 6.09 -27.69 5.08
C GLN A 22 7.19 -28.63 5.56
N LYS A 23 8.09 -29.05 4.64
CA LYS A 23 9.47 -29.34 5.02
C LYS A 23 10.03 -28.10 5.73
N LYS A 24 10.61 -28.29 6.94
CA LYS A 24 11.33 -27.21 7.66
C LYS A 24 12.43 -26.65 6.73
N SER A 25 12.13 -25.61 6.00
CA SER A 25 13.15 -24.86 5.26
C SER A 25 13.92 -23.99 6.25
N ALA A 26 15.22 -23.81 6.01
CA ALA A 26 16.02 -22.81 6.72
C ALA A 26 15.34 -21.44 6.70
N PRO A 27 15.55 -20.59 7.72
CA PRO A 27 14.94 -19.27 7.73
C PRO A 27 15.35 -18.53 6.45
N LYS A 28 14.34 -18.04 5.72
CA LYS A 28 14.56 -17.32 4.47
C LYS A 28 15.31 -16.04 4.74
N LYS A 29 16.43 -15.83 4.03
CA LYS A 29 17.16 -14.58 4.15
C LYS A 29 16.36 -13.46 3.48
N ALA A 30 16.01 -12.42 4.23
CA ALA A 30 15.25 -11.28 3.75
C ALA A 30 16.14 -10.03 3.61
N LEU A 31 15.82 -9.20 2.61
CA LEU A 31 16.38 -7.88 2.40
C LEU A 31 15.25 -6.85 2.37
N VAL A 32 15.46 -5.71 3.01
CA VAL A 32 14.54 -4.56 2.96
C VAL A 32 15.24 -3.44 2.19
N LEU A 33 14.73 -3.15 0.99
CA LEU A 33 15.16 -2.03 0.16
C LEU A 33 14.08 -0.95 0.18
N TYR A 34 14.46 0.31 0.28
CA TYR A 34 13.47 1.37 0.30
C TYR A 34 14.02 2.71 -0.20
N TYR A 35 13.11 3.55 -0.69
CA TYR A 35 13.32 4.98 -0.83
C TYR A 35 12.39 5.72 0.12
N SER A 36 12.88 6.79 0.75
CA SER A 36 12.06 7.61 1.64
C SER A 36 12.37 9.09 1.49
N GLN A 37 11.32 9.92 1.29
CA GLN A 37 11.46 11.38 1.18
C GLN A 37 11.34 12.06 2.54
N THR A 38 10.34 11.68 3.34
CA THR A 38 9.97 12.34 4.60
C THR A 38 10.11 11.41 5.81
N SER A 39 10.96 10.40 5.71
CA SER A 39 11.23 9.38 6.73
C SER A 39 10.07 8.41 7.04
N ASN A 40 8.86 8.60 6.52
CA ASN A 40 7.74 7.69 6.78
C ASN A 40 8.03 6.28 6.26
N THR A 41 8.42 6.13 4.99
CA THR A 41 8.77 4.83 4.41
C THR A 41 9.98 4.21 5.12
N LYS A 42 10.96 5.03 5.53
CA LYS A 42 12.11 4.60 6.35
C LYS A 42 11.66 3.99 7.67
N THR A 43 10.72 4.61 8.36
CA THR A 43 10.16 4.08 9.63
C THR A 43 9.52 2.71 9.43
N VAL A 44 8.75 2.51 8.36
CA VAL A 44 8.17 1.21 8.03
C VAL A 44 9.26 0.19 7.70
N ALA A 45 10.26 0.58 6.89
CA ALA A 45 11.38 -0.28 6.51
C ALA A 45 12.18 -0.77 7.73
N GLN A 46 12.47 0.14 8.65
CA GLN A 46 13.18 -0.17 9.90
C GLN A 46 12.38 -1.11 10.80
N GLU A 47 11.05 -0.92 10.89
CA GLU A 47 10.19 -1.81 11.68
C GLU A 47 10.15 -3.22 11.07
N ILE A 48 10.03 -3.36 9.75
CA ILE A 48 10.08 -4.66 9.06
C ILE A 48 11.45 -5.32 9.29
N ALA A 49 12.54 -4.61 9.03
CA ALA A 49 13.89 -5.14 9.17
C ALA A 49 14.19 -5.58 10.61
N LYS A 50 13.80 -4.77 11.60
CA LYS A 50 13.96 -5.08 13.03
C LYS A 50 13.25 -6.37 13.42
N ARG A 51 11.99 -6.55 12.98
CA ARG A 51 11.21 -7.74 13.34
C ARG A 51 11.71 -9.02 12.70
N LEU A 52 12.24 -8.92 11.48
CA LEU A 52 12.74 -10.05 10.73
C LEU A 52 14.24 -10.34 10.96
N GLY A 53 14.98 -9.43 11.59
CA GLY A 53 16.44 -9.46 11.60
C GLY A 53 17.01 -9.39 10.19
N ALA A 54 16.35 -8.65 9.30
CA ALA A 54 16.69 -8.56 7.90
C ALA A 54 17.76 -7.49 7.63
N ASP A 55 18.56 -7.71 6.57
CA ASP A 55 19.42 -6.66 6.05
C ASP A 55 18.55 -5.52 5.47
N ILE A 56 19.02 -4.28 5.60
CA ILE A 56 18.29 -3.09 5.16
C ILE A 56 19.22 -2.13 4.43
N GLU A 57 18.74 -1.58 3.29
CA GLU A 57 19.49 -0.58 2.53
C GLU A 57 18.52 0.46 1.91
N GLU A 58 18.95 1.71 1.93
CA GLU A 58 18.21 2.84 1.36
C GLU A 58 18.65 3.07 -0.10
N ILE A 59 17.69 3.18 -1.01
CA ILE A 59 17.91 3.60 -2.39
C ILE A 59 17.99 5.13 -2.38
N VAL A 60 19.18 5.66 -2.68
CA VAL A 60 19.46 7.10 -2.54
C VAL A 60 19.65 7.72 -3.92
N PRO A 61 18.83 8.72 -4.33
CA PRO A 61 19.08 9.46 -5.56
C PRO A 61 20.38 10.29 -5.44
N VAL A 62 21.17 10.34 -6.53
CA VAL A 62 22.41 11.15 -6.58
C VAL A 62 22.11 12.61 -6.32
N LYS A 63 21.04 13.12 -6.93
CA LYS A 63 20.49 14.45 -6.65
C LYS A 63 19.21 14.28 -5.83
N PRO A 64 19.21 14.53 -4.51
CA PRO A 64 18.03 14.39 -3.67
C PRO A 64 16.84 15.23 -4.16
N TYR A 65 15.63 14.80 -3.82
CA TYR A 65 14.43 15.63 -3.91
C TYR A 65 14.36 16.49 -2.65
N ASP A 66 15.14 17.54 -2.63
CA ASP A 66 15.20 18.52 -1.55
C ASP A 66 14.22 19.68 -1.82
N GLY A 67 13.98 20.46 -0.79
CA GLY A 67 12.97 21.49 -0.79
C GLY A 67 11.67 21.07 -0.10
N ASP A 68 10.67 21.93 -0.21
CA ASP A 68 9.35 21.67 0.34
C ASP A 68 8.56 20.68 -0.52
N PHE A 69 7.35 20.37 -0.08
CA PHE A 69 6.44 19.46 -0.79
C PHE A 69 6.18 19.95 -2.23
N GLN A 70 6.00 21.27 -2.42
CA GLN A 70 5.69 21.82 -3.73
C GLN A 70 6.87 21.71 -4.69
N ALA A 71 8.08 21.98 -4.23
CA ALA A 71 9.32 21.83 -5.02
C ALA A 71 9.53 20.35 -5.43
N THR A 72 9.31 19.43 -4.50
CA THR A 72 9.38 17.97 -4.76
C THR A 72 8.38 17.56 -5.86
N ILE A 73 7.12 17.99 -5.74
CA ILE A 73 6.06 17.68 -6.71
C ILE A 73 6.38 18.27 -8.08
N SER A 74 6.80 19.55 -8.13
CA SER A 74 7.11 20.24 -9.38
C SER A 74 8.23 19.55 -10.14
N ARG A 75 9.36 19.25 -9.46
CA ARG A 75 10.48 18.53 -10.06
C ARG A 75 10.09 17.13 -10.53
N SER A 76 9.39 16.37 -9.67
CA SER A 76 8.98 15.01 -10.04
C SER A 76 8.00 14.98 -11.20
N ASN A 77 7.11 15.98 -11.31
CA ASN A 77 6.20 16.10 -12.44
C ASN A 77 6.95 16.46 -13.73
N GLU A 78 7.92 17.37 -13.65
CA GLU A 78 8.78 17.73 -14.78
C GLU A 78 9.59 16.54 -15.30
N ASP A 79 10.25 15.80 -14.40
CA ASP A 79 11.00 14.59 -14.72
C ASP A 79 10.08 13.56 -15.42
N ARG A 80 8.87 13.36 -14.89
CA ARG A 80 7.89 12.43 -15.47
C ARG A 80 7.44 12.86 -16.87
N GLN A 81 7.17 14.15 -17.10
CA GLN A 81 6.78 14.67 -18.41
C GLN A 81 7.88 14.49 -19.47
N LYS A 82 9.14 14.54 -19.04
CA LYS A 82 10.32 14.33 -19.88
C LYS A 82 10.71 12.85 -20.01
N GLY A 83 10.04 11.94 -19.31
CA GLY A 83 10.41 10.51 -19.25
C GLY A 83 11.75 10.25 -18.56
N ILE A 84 12.19 11.19 -17.71
CA ILE A 84 13.46 11.10 -16.97
C ILE A 84 13.22 10.41 -15.63
N THR A 85 14.11 9.47 -15.28
CA THR A 85 14.20 8.91 -13.92
C THR A 85 15.51 9.34 -13.27
N PRO A 86 15.52 9.65 -11.96
CA PRO A 86 16.71 10.16 -11.30
C PRO A 86 17.82 9.11 -11.27
N GLU A 87 19.05 9.51 -11.43
CA GLU A 87 20.21 8.67 -11.12
C GLU A 87 20.21 8.34 -9.62
N ILE A 88 20.54 7.09 -9.27
CA ILE A 88 20.67 6.62 -7.89
C ILE A 88 22.12 6.23 -7.58
N LYS A 89 22.50 6.33 -6.31
CA LYS A 89 23.77 5.79 -5.85
C LYS A 89 23.75 4.26 -5.99
N PRO A 90 24.92 3.63 -6.19
CA PRO A 90 25.00 2.18 -6.24
C PRO A 90 24.39 1.54 -5.00
N VAL A 91 23.53 0.54 -5.20
CA VAL A 91 22.99 -0.31 -4.14
C VAL A 91 23.98 -1.44 -3.89
N ALA A 92 24.44 -1.56 -2.64
CA ALA A 92 25.48 -2.53 -2.27
C ALA A 92 24.95 -3.95 -2.08
N ALA A 93 23.66 -4.08 -1.72
CA ALA A 93 23.03 -5.38 -1.47
C ALA A 93 22.90 -6.20 -2.77
N ASP A 94 23.54 -7.36 -2.79
CA ASP A 94 23.36 -8.34 -3.87
C ASP A 94 22.07 -9.15 -3.64
N VAL A 95 21.02 -8.83 -4.41
CA VAL A 95 19.71 -9.50 -4.31
C VAL A 95 19.76 -11.02 -4.49
N LYS A 96 20.79 -11.55 -5.14
CA LYS A 96 20.96 -13.00 -5.34
C LYS A 96 21.12 -13.76 -4.01
N LYS A 97 21.60 -13.10 -2.97
CA LYS A 97 21.83 -13.67 -1.64
C LYS A 97 20.55 -13.79 -0.78
N TYR A 98 19.40 -13.34 -1.28
CA TYR A 98 18.16 -13.26 -0.53
C TYR A 98 17.04 -14.02 -1.22
N ASP A 99 16.15 -14.60 -0.42
CA ASP A 99 14.98 -15.33 -0.91
C ASP A 99 13.76 -14.40 -1.05
N VAL A 100 13.70 -13.40 -0.15
CA VAL A 100 12.59 -12.45 -0.04
C VAL A 100 13.13 -11.03 -0.06
N ILE A 101 12.59 -10.20 -0.94
CA ILE A 101 12.93 -8.79 -1.07
C ILE A 101 11.71 -7.95 -0.70
N PHE A 102 11.80 -7.19 0.38
CA PHE A 102 10.83 -6.15 0.70
C PHE A 102 11.24 -4.87 -0.03
N ILE A 103 10.32 -4.27 -0.81
CA ILE A 103 10.60 -3.03 -1.54
C ILE A 103 9.65 -1.95 -1.06
N GLY A 104 10.20 -0.87 -0.47
CA GLY A 104 9.48 0.22 0.16
C GLY A 104 9.56 1.54 -0.60
N TYR A 105 8.43 2.27 -0.67
CA TYR A 105 8.37 3.53 -1.39
C TYR A 105 7.21 4.42 -0.95
N PRO A 106 7.34 5.75 -1.06
CA PRO A 106 6.18 6.63 -1.02
C PRO A 106 5.44 6.54 -2.37
N ILE A 107 4.10 6.65 -2.30
CA ILE A 107 3.28 6.75 -3.52
C ILE A 107 3.32 8.18 -4.04
N TRP A 108 3.82 8.34 -5.27
CA TRP A 108 3.79 9.58 -6.04
C TRP A 108 3.03 9.37 -7.34
N PHE A 109 2.07 10.25 -7.63
CA PHE A 109 1.22 10.16 -8.84
C PHE A 109 0.56 8.77 -9.06
N GLY A 110 0.17 8.12 -7.96
CA GLY A 110 -0.54 6.83 -7.98
C GLY A 110 0.32 5.58 -8.04
N THR A 111 1.65 5.72 -8.22
CA THR A 111 2.59 4.58 -8.25
C THR A 111 3.82 4.86 -7.38
N TYR A 112 4.83 4.01 -7.45
CA TYR A 112 6.06 4.17 -6.68
C TYR A 112 6.91 5.35 -7.16
N ALA A 113 7.62 5.99 -6.21
CA ALA A 113 8.47 7.15 -6.47
C ALA A 113 9.59 6.86 -7.49
N PRO A 114 10.03 7.86 -8.30
CA PRO A 114 10.98 7.69 -9.39
C PRO A 114 12.31 7.00 -9.05
N PRO A 115 12.93 7.15 -7.86
CA PRO A 115 14.15 6.39 -7.52
C PRO A 115 13.95 4.88 -7.56
N ILE A 116 12.74 4.40 -7.25
CA ILE A 116 12.39 2.98 -7.35
C ILE A 116 12.29 2.54 -8.81
N ILE A 117 11.78 3.39 -9.71
CA ILE A 117 11.76 3.12 -11.16
C ILE A 117 13.19 2.84 -11.64
N THR A 118 14.12 3.73 -11.27
CA THR A 118 15.54 3.58 -11.64
C THR A 118 16.12 2.28 -11.11
N TYR A 119 15.89 1.96 -9.84
CA TYR A 119 16.37 0.71 -9.25
C TYR A 119 15.80 -0.52 -9.98
N LEU A 120 14.50 -0.55 -10.23
CA LEU A 120 13.83 -1.65 -10.93
C LEU A 120 14.26 -1.81 -12.40
N ASN A 121 14.82 -0.76 -13.02
CA ASN A 121 15.42 -0.83 -14.34
C ASN A 121 16.80 -1.50 -14.33
N GLN A 122 17.47 -1.50 -13.19
CA GLN A 122 18.87 -1.96 -13.04
C GLN A 122 18.98 -3.35 -12.40
N VAL A 123 17.91 -3.82 -11.74
CA VAL A 123 17.90 -5.08 -10.99
C VAL A 123 17.09 -6.16 -11.68
N ASP A 124 17.57 -7.41 -11.62
CA ASP A 124 16.80 -8.59 -11.99
C ASP A 124 16.31 -9.31 -10.74
N LEU A 125 15.01 -9.32 -10.53
CA LEU A 125 14.34 -9.99 -9.40
C LEU A 125 13.72 -11.34 -9.80
N SER A 126 14.14 -11.93 -10.91
CA SER A 126 13.64 -13.22 -11.39
C SER A 126 13.74 -14.31 -10.33
N GLY A 127 12.64 -15.01 -10.08
CA GLY A 127 12.56 -16.09 -9.10
C GLY A 127 12.56 -15.64 -7.62
N LYS A 128 12.60 -14.33 -7.35
CA LYS A 128 12.52 -13.79 -5.99
C LYS A 128 11.07 -13.59 -5.56
N LYS A 129 10.81 -13.74 -4.27
CA LYS A 129 9.59 -13.27 -3.63
C LYS A 129 9.75 -11.79 -3.31
N VAL A 130 8.89 -10.97 -3.87
CA VAL A 130 8.94 -9.52 -3.69
C VAL A 130 7.70 -9.06 -2.93
N VAL A 131 7.91 -8.36 -1.85
CA VAL A 131 6.87 -7.86 -0.95
C VAL A 131 6.89 -6.33 -1.00
N PRO A 132 5.96 -5.69 -1.71
CA PRO A 132 5.88 -4.23 -1.72
C PRO A 132 5.38 -3.70 -0.37
N PHE A 133 5.92 -2.56 0.07
CA PHE A 133 5.31 -1.76 1.12
C PHE A 133 5.38 -0.29 0.79
N CYS A 134 4.36 0.47 1.16
CA CYS A 134 4.32 1.86 0.76
C CYS A 134 3.69 2.79 1.80
N THR A 135 4.05 4.07 1.69
CA THR A 135 3.41 5.15 2.44
C THR A 135 2.73 6.10 1.48
N PHE A 136 1.60 6.64 1.87
CA PHE A 136 0.78 7.47 0.99
C PHE A 136 -0.08 8.48 1.74
N GLY A 137 -0.63 9.44 1.03
CA GLY A 137 -1.67 10.34 1.53
C GLY A 137 -3.04 9.68 1.54
N SER A 138 -3.44 9.00 0.45
CA SER A 138 -4.78 8.42 0.33
C SER A 138 -4.83 6.98 -0.17
N GLY A 139 -3.79 6.47 -0.85
CA GLY A 139 -3.80 5.11 -1.41
C GLY A 139 -2.73 4.93 -2.48
N GLY A 140 -2.84 3.86 -3.27
CA GLY A 140 -1.94 3.55 -4.39
C GLY A 140 -1.19 2.23 -4.27
N LEU A 141 -1.38 1.46 -3.18
CA LEU A 141 -0.73 0.15 -3.02
C LEU A 141 -1.11 -0.80 -4.18
N ASP A 142 -2.39 -0.92 -4.51
CA ASP A 142 -2.84 -1.86 -5.53
C ASP A 142 -2.28 -1.53 -6.92
N THR A 143 -2.31 -0.25 -7.29
CA THR A 143 -1.77 0.21 -8.58
C THR A 143 -0.26 0.00 -8.63
N SER A 144 0.47 0.44 -7.63
CA SER A 144 1.93 0.29 -7.58
C SER A 144 2.38 -1.16 -7.52
N THR A 145 1.59 -2.05 -6.89
CA THR A 145 1.85 -3.50 -6.89
C THR A 145 1.68 -4.10 -8.28
N LYS A 146 0.65 -3.68 -9.02
CA LYS A 146 0.45 -4.09 -10.43
C LYS A 146 1.58 -3.59 -11.33
N ASP A 147 1.98 -2.34 -11.16
CA ASP A 147 3.11 -1.75 -11.92
C ASP A 147 4.41 -2.51 -11.62
N LEU A 148 4.64 -2.88 -10.35
CA LEU A 148 5.78 -3.69 -9.95
C LEU A 148 5.76 -5.07 -10.59
N ALA A 149 4.60 -5.74 -10.64
CA ALA A 149 4.45 -7.03 -11.30
C ALA A 149 4.70 -6.95 -12.81
N GLN A 150 4.23 -5.90 -13.47
CA GLN A 150 4.52 -5.65 -14.88
C GLN A 150 6.00 -5.38 -15.12
N LYS A 151 6.65 -4.65 -14.22
CA LYS A 151 8.06 -4.29 -14.32
C LYS A 151 9.00 -5.47 -14.07
N GLN A 152 8.61 -6.39 -13.20
CA GLN A 152 9.39 -7.57 -12.80
C GLN A 152 8.55 -8.86 -13.01
N PRO A 153 8.22 -9.22 -14.27
CA PRO A 153 7.23 -10.28 -14.58
C PRO A 153 7.70 -11.68 -14.20
N LYS A 154 8.98 -11.87 -13.90
CA LYS A 154 9.55 -13.14 -13.45
C LYS A 154 9.72 -13.23 -11.94
N ALA A 155 9.35 -12.20 -11.19
CA ALA A 155 9.31 -12.21 -9.73
C ALA A 155 7.94 -12.68 -9.25
N GLU A 156 7.88 -13.32 -8.09
CA GLU A 156 6.65 -13.63 -7.37
C GLU A 156 6.27 -12.42 -6.50
N ILE A 157 5.35 -11.58 -6.97
CA ILE A 157 4.90 -10.43 -6.19
C ILE A 157 3.85 -10.89 -5.18
N LEU A 158 4.16 -10.72 -3.91
CA LEU A 158 3.31 -11.10 -2.79
C LEU A 158 2.44 -9.92 -2.34
N PRO A 159 1.37 -10.17 -1.55
CA PRO A 159 0.58 -9.11 -0.94
C PRO A 159 1.45 -8.13 -0.17
N GLY A 160 1.21 -6.84 -0.38
CA GLY A 160 1.99 -5.76 0.21
C GLY A 160 1.35 -5.12 1.44
N TYR A 161 2.09 -4.22 2.07
CA TYR A 161 1.62 -3.38 3.18
C TYR A 161 1.59 -1.91 2.77
N GLY A 162 0.53 -1.21 3.12
CA GLY A 162 0.40 0.21 2.85
C GLY A 162 -0.16 0.98 4.03
N VAL A 163 0.41 2.15 4.32
CA VAL A 163 -0.04 2.99 5.42
C VAL A 163 -0.06 4.46 5.05
N ARG A 164 -1.09 5.16 5.49
CA ARG A 164 -1.15 6.62 5.36
C ARG A 164 -0.09 7.31 6.22
N ALA A 165 0.49 8.39 5.69
CA ALA A 165 1.41 9.24 6.44
C ALA A 165 0.82 9.77 7.76
N ALA A 166 -0.50 9.96 7.83
CA ALA A 166 -1.19 10.37 9.05
C ALA A 166 -1.31 9.26 10.12
N ARG A 167 -1.05 7.99 9.75
CA ARG A 167 -1.26 6.82 10.61
C ARG A 167 0.04 6.11 11.03
N MET A 168 1.16 6.81 11.02
CA MET A 168 2.46 6.20 11.35
C MET A 168 2.54 5.59 12.75
N ALA A 169 1.73 6.06 13.69
CA ALA A 169 1.62 5.47 15.04
C ALA A 169 1.09 4.02 15.04
N ALA A 170 0.33 3.62 14.00
CA ALA A 170 -0.18 2.26 13.87
C ALA A 170 0.86 1.25 13.34
N VAL A 171 1.94 1.74 12.72
CA VAL A 171 2.94 0.93 12.02
C VAL A 171 3.48 -0.25 12.85
N PRO A 172 3.87 -0.10 14.10
CA PRO A 172 4.44 -1.23 14.85
C PRO A 172 3.46 -2.40 15.00
N LYS A 173 2.18 -2.10 15.26
CA LYS A 173 1.12 -3.13 15.40
C LYS A 173 0.74 -3.72 14.05
N GLU A 174 0.54 -2.87 13.04
CA GLU A 174 0.12 -3.30 11.71
C GLU A 174 1.18 -4.11 10.98
N VAL A 175 2.46 -3.72 11.07
CA VAL A 175 3.59 -4.49 10.51
C VAL A 175 3.72 -5.85 11.19
N ASP A 176 3.54 -5.95 12.51
CA ASP A 176 3.53 -7.23 13.21
C ASP A 176 2.47 -8.17 12.65
N GLN A 177 1.23 -7.72 12.55
CA GLN A 177 0.13 -8.50 12.00
C GLN A 177 0.37 -8.87 10.53
N PHE A 178 0.85 -7.94 9.73
CA PHE A 178 1.18 -8.15 8.33
C PHE A 178 2.25 -9.24 8.13
N LEU A 179 3.36 -9.17 8.87
CA LEU A 179 4.45 -10.15 8.77
C LEU A 179 4.02 -11.54 9.24
N LYS A 180 3.19 -11.64 10.28
CA LYS A 180 2.62 -12.89 10.75
C LYS A 180 1.64 -13.48 9.74
N ALA A 181 0.73 -12.67 9.22
CA ALA A 181 -0.24 -13.08 8.20
C ALA A 181 0.43 -13.55 6.91
N GLY A 182 1.53 -12.91 6.51
CA GLY A 182 2.35 -13.31 5.36
C GLY A 182 3.27 -14.52 5.61
N GLY A 183 3.30 -15.06 6.84
CA GLY A 183 4.17 -16.18 7.20
C GLY A 183 5.66 -15.84 7.27
N PHE A 184 6.00 -14.55 7.37
CA PHE A 184 7.38 -14.07 7.53
C PHE A 184 7.81 -14.05 9.00
N LEU A 185 6.87 -13.90 9.91
CA LEU A 185 7.09 -13.91 11.34
C LEU A 185 6.23 -14.99 11.99
N LYS A 186 6.76 -15.68 13.01
CA LYS A 186 5.99 -16.64 13.79
C LYS A 186 5.06 -15.93 14.77
N GLY A 187 3.94 -16.53 15.08
CA GLY A 187 2.98 -16.08 16.08
C GLY A 187 1.57 -15.97 15.51
N ASP A 188 0.61 -15.75 16.38
CA ASP A 188 -0.79 -15.63 16.02
C ASP A 188 -1.07 -14.26 15.41
N TYR A 189 -1.97 -14.24 14.44
CA TYR A 189 -2.49 -13.02 13.84
C TYR A 189 -4.01 -13.08 13.73
N THR A 190 -4.64 -11.92 13.72
CA THR A 190 -6.10 -11.85 13.57
C THR A 190 -6.46 -11.98 12.10
N LYS A 191 -7.07 -13.11 11.73
CA LYS A 191 -7.66 -13.26 10.41
C LYS A 191 -8.98 -12.49 10.38
N LEU A 192 -9.02 -11.42 9.62
CA LEU A 192 -10.26 -10.66 9.43
C LEU A 192 -11.22 -11.45 8.54
N LYS A 193 -12.52 -11.34 8.84
CA LYS A 193 -13.58 -11.87 7.96
C LYS A 193 -13.67 -11.01 6.71
N ASP A 194 -14.18 -11.57 5.62
CA ASP A 194 -14.52 -10.78 4.44
C ASP A 194 -15.62 -9.78 4.78
N PHE A 195 -15.70 -8.70 4.03
CA PHE A 195 -16.82 -7.77 4.15
C PHE A 195 -18.09 -8.46 3.68
N PRO A 196 -19.21 -8.30 4.40
CA PRO A 196 -20.52 -8.77 3.94
C PRO A 196 -21.00 -7.96 2.73
N GLU A 197 -22.16 -8.33 2.20
CA GLU A 197 -22.81 -7.53 1.16
C GLU A 197 -23.08 -6.11 1.69
N PRO A 198 -22.77 -5.07 0.88
CA PRO A 198 -22.95 -3.69 1.28
C PRO A 198 -24.46 -3.32 1.31
N HIS A 199 -24.81 -2.43 2.22
CA HIS A 199 -26.15 -1.84 2.33
C HIS A 199 -26.12 -0.32 2.15
N ALA A 200 -27.27 0.30 1.99
CA ALA A 200 -27.39 1.76 1.90
C ALA A 200 -26.94 2.41 3.21
N VAL A 201 -26.17 3.50 3.11
CA VAL A 201 -25.61 4.19 4.28
C VAL A 201 -26.72 4.80 5.14
N SER A 202 -26.73 4.51 6.44
CA SER A 202 -27.54 5.19 7.44
C SER A 202 -26.98 6.57 7.79
N ALA A 203 -27.73 7.37 8.54
CA ALA A 203 -27.26 8.68 9.00
C ALA A 203 -26.02 8.59 9.88
N ASP A 204 -25.97 7.60 10.78
CA ASP A 204 -24.82 7.40 11.68
C ASP A 204 -23.57 6.95 10.91
N GLU A 205 -23.72 6.06 9.93
CA GLU A 205 -22.62 5.62 9.08
C GLU A 205 -22.11 6.75 8.17
N SER A 206 -23.03 7.60 7.65
CA SER A 206 -22.63 8.82 6.93
C SER A 206 -21.80 9.75 7.82
N ALA A 207 -22.19 9.95 9.07
CA ALA A 207 -21.42 10.74 10.02
C ALA A 207 -20.03 10.17 10.33
N ILE A 208 -19.91 8.84 10.38
CA ILE A 208 -18.60 8.15 10.51
C ILE A 208 -17.73 8.44 9.28
N PHE A 209 -18.30 8.31 8.07
CA PHE A 209 -17.59 8.60 6.83
C PHE A 209 -17.13 10.06 6.79
N ASP A 210 -18.02 11.00 7.02
CA ASP A 210 -17.76 12.44 6.96
C ASP A 210 -16.67 12.84 7.99
N LYS A 211 -16.73 12.28 9.20
CA LYS A 211 -15.72 12.51 10.23
C LYS A 211 -14.35 11.90 9.87
N ALA A 212 -14.35 10.70 9.27
CA ALA A 212 -13.11 10.03 8.89
C ALA A 212 -12.38 10.72 7.73
N VAL A 213 -13.15 11.24 6.77
CA VAL A 213 -12.62 11.95 5.61
C VAL A 213 -12.24 13.38 5.98
N GLY A 214 -13.05 14.06 6.81
CA GLY A 214 -12.84 15.45 7.22
C GLY A 214 -12.60 16.37 6.01
N ASP A 215 -11.69 17.32 6.19
CA ASP A 215 -11.31 18.28 5.15
C ASP A 215 -10.21 17.77 4.22
N TYR A 216 -10.00 16.44 4.10
CA TYR A 216 -8.95 15.92 3.24
C TYR A 216 -9.20 16.27 1.76
N PRO A 217 -8.37 17.12 1.14
CA PRO A 217 -8.70 17.79 -0.12
C PRO A 217 -8.79 16.83 -1.32
N MET A 218 -8.28 15.62 -1.18
CA MET A 218 -8.28 14.61 -2.24
C MET A 218 -9.52 13.71 -2.24
N ILE A 219 -10.45 13.89 -1.29
CA ILE A 219 -11.72 13.18 -1.22
C ILE A 219 -12.84 14.20 -1.15
N ARG A 220 -13.67 14.27 -2.20
CA ARG A 220 -14.87 15.12 -2.26
C ARG A 220 -16.05 14.23 -2.61
N ALA A 221 -16.35 13.31 -1.71
CA ALA A 221 -17.29 12.24 -2.01
C ALA A 221 -18.40 12.16 -0.98
N LYS A 222 -19.56 11.64 -1.41
CA LYS A 222 -20.65 11.25 -0.52
C LYS A 222 -20.78 9.75 -0.53
N ALA A 223 -20.82 9.16 0.66
CA ALA A 223 -21.02 7.73 0.84
C ALA A 223 -22.42 7.33 0.30
N LYS A 224 -22.48 6.19 -0.40
CA LYS A 224 -23.71 5.60 -0.96
C LYS A 224 -24.06 4.29 -0.28
N THR A 225 -23.08 3.40 -0.20
CA THR A 225 -23.22 2.10 0.44
C THR A 225 -22.05 1.84 1.36
N VAL A 226 -22.26 0.94 2.31
CA VAL A 226 -21.25 0.53 3.27
C VAL A 226 -21.35 -0.96 3.57
N ALA A 227 -20.22 -1.61 3.72
CA ALA A 227 -20.06 -2.90 4.39
C ALA A 227 -19.16 -2.71 5.60
N GLN A 228 -19.39 -3.46 6.66
CA GLN A 228 -18.60 -3.36 7.89
C GLN A 228 -18.18 -4.72 8.40
N ARG A 229 -17.02 -4.76 9.06
CA ARG A 229 -16.52 -5.96 9.74
C ARG A 229 -15.84 -5.62 11.05
N ALA A 230 -15.91 -6.55 12.00
CA ALA A 230 -15.20 -6.40 13.27
C ALA A 230 -13.69 -6.51 13.06
N VAL A 231 -12.95 -5.63 13.74
CA VAL A 231 -11.49 -5.67 13.87
C VAL A 231 -11.12 -5.61 15.36
N PRO A 232 -9.89 -6.00 15.76
CA PRO A 232 -9.48 -5.90 17.16
C PRO A 232 -9.58 -4.47 17.70
N GLY A 233 -10.52 -4.24 18.63
CA GLY A 233 -10.77 -2.96 19.26
C GLY A 233 -11.63 -2.01 18.43
N GLY A 234 -12.50 -2.51 17.54
CA GLY A 234 -13.41 -1.63 16.82
C GLY A 234 -14.01 -2.23 15.55
N THR A 235 -14.33 -1.37 14.61
CA THR A 235 -15.00 -1.72 13.35
C THR A 235 -14.25 -1.13 12.16
N GLU A 236 -14.11 -1.91 11.10
CA GLU A 236 -13.64 -1.45 9.80
C GLU A 236 -14.82 -1.38 8.82
N TYR A 237 -14.92 -0.27 8.12
CA TYR A 237 -15.95 0.05 7.15
C TYR A 237 -15.34 0.11 5.76
N LEU A 238 -16.06 -0.40 4.78
CA LEU A 238 -15.78 -0.21 3.35
C LEU A 238 -16.94 0.58 2.74
N PHE A 239 -16.73 1.86 2.57
CA PHE A 239 -17.69 2.73 1.90
C PHE A 239 -17.49 2.72 0.39
N THR A 240 -18.58 2.65 -0.37
CA THR A 240 -18.62 3.05 -1.76
C THR A 240 -19.20 4.45 -1.82
N ALA A 241 -18.48 5.38 -2.44
CA ALA A 241 -18.83 6.79 -2.46
C ALA A 241 -18.75 7.38 -3.87
N ALA A 242 -19.61 8.36 -4.16
CA ALA A 242 -19.55 9.13 -5.39
C ALA A 242 -18.54 10.28 -5.22
N ASP A 243 -17.38 10.18 -5.87
CA ASP A 243 -16.38 11.25 -5.91
C ASP A 243 -16.84 12.35 -6.86
N GLN A 244 -16.75 13.60 -6.42
CA GLN A 244 -17.16 14.74 -7.23
C GLN A 244 -16.06 15.13 -8.23
N PRO A 245 -16.40 15.58 -9.44
CA PRO A 245 -15.44 16.09 -10.39
C PRO A 245 -14.61 17.22 -9.80
N ARG A 246 -13.32 17.23 -10.12
CA ARG A 246 -12.39 18.31 -9.73
C ARG A 246 -12.30 19.33 -10.84
N PRO A 247 -12.10 20.62 -10.52
CA PRO A 247 -11.75 21.61 -11.52
C PRO A 247 -10.51 21.15 -12.32
N GLY A 248 -10.64 21.06 -13.65
CA GLY A 248 -9.57 20.59 -14.54
C GLY A 248 -9.32 19.07 -14.56
N GLY A 249 -10.09 18.26 -13.83
CA GLY A 249 -10.04 16.81 -13.86
C GLY A 249 -11.07 16.21 -14.84
N PRO A 250 -11.09 14.85 -14.92
CA PRO A 250 -12.09 14.13 -15.72
C PRO A 250 -13.52 14.60 -15.36
N GLN A 251 -14.33 14.87 -16.38
CA GLN A 251 -15.74 15.22 -16.18
C GLN A 251 -16.53 13.95 -15.90
N GLY A 252 -17.32 13.96 -14.83
CA GLY A 252 -18.19 12.86 -14.40
C GLY A 252 -17.91 12.41 -12.98
N ALA A 253 -18.95 11.96 -12.28
CA ALA A 253 -18.80 11.37 -10.96
C ALA A 253 -18.14 9.99 -11.11
N SER A 254 -16.98 9.78 -10.51
CA SER A 254 -16.36 8.47 -10.39
C SER A 254 -16.76 7.83 -9.07
N GLU A 255 -16.85 6.50 -9.06
CA GLU A 255 -17.07 5.76 -7.85
C GLU A 255 -15.73 5.43 -7.21
N ILE A 256 -15.61 5.69 -5.92
CA ILE A 256 -14.44 5.35 -5.11
C ILE A 256 -14.82 4.46 -3.95
N LYS A 257 -13.88 3.66 -3.49
CA LYS A 257 -14.00 2.88 -2.26
C LYS A 257 -13.10 3.49 -1.20
N VAL A 258 -13.66 3.74 -0.03
CA VAL A 258 -12.95 4.34 1.11
C VAL A 258 -13.01 3.37 2.28
N TYR A 259 -11.85 2.90 2.71
CA TYR A 259 -11.72 2.10 3.93
C TYR A 259 -11.60 3.06 5.11
N VAL A 260 -12.41 2.84 6.13
CA VAL A 260 -12.44 3.61 7.36
C VAL A 260 -12.31 2.66 8.54
N ILE A 261 -11.47 3.02 9.51
CA ILE A 261 -11.37 2.31 10.78
C ILE A 261 -11.91 3.21 11.91
N ALA A 262 -12.77 2.64 12.74
CA ALA A 262 -13.26 3.26 13.96
C ALA A 262 -12.88 2.37 15.14
N LEU A 263 -11.85 2.77 15.88
CA LEU A 263 -11.40 2.07 17.07
C LEU A 263 -12.07 2.64 18.33
N ASP A 264 -12.28 1.78 19.33
CA ASP A 264 -12.90 2.17 20.60
C ASP A 264 -12.16 3.36 21.25
N GLY A 265 -12.91 4.40 21.57
CA GLY A 265 -12.37 5.61 22.18
C GLY A 265 -11.56 6.51 21.25
N GLN A 266 -11.51 6.24 19.94
CA GLN A 266 -10.79 7.05 18.96
C GLN A 266 -11.74 7.63 17.90
N ALA A 267 -11.34 8.74 17.30
CA ALA A 267 -12.05 9.26 16.15
C ALA A 267 -11.88 8.29 14.95
N PRO A 268 -12.92 8.09 14.13
CA PRO A 268 -12.76 7.30 12.90
C PRO A 268 -11.80 8.00 11.95
N GLU A 269 -11.00 7.20 11.24
CA GLU A 269 -10.06 7.69 10.25
C GLU A 269 -10.07 6.80 9.00
N PHE A 270 -9.95 7.38 7.82
CA PHE A 270 -9.81 6.56 6.63
C PHE A 270 -8.39 5.99 6.53
N THR A 271 -8.30 4.76 6.07
CA THR A 271 -7.02 4.05 5.95
C THR A 271 -6.49 4.05 4.52
N GLN A 272 -7.37 3.97 3.53
CA GLN A 272 -7.03 4.08 2.11
C GLN A 272 -8.25 4.40 1.24
N VAL A 273 -7.96 4.87 0.03
CA VAL A 273 -8.94 5.10 -1.04
C VAL A 273 -8.53 4.30 -2.26
N LEU A 274 -9.45 3.55 -2.84
CA LEU A 274 -9.31 2.90 -4.14
C LEU A 274 -10.12 3.69 -5.19
N ARG A 275 -9.50 3.94 -6.35
CA ARG A 275 -10.08 4.67 -7.50
C ARG A 275 -10.05 3.82 -8.75
#